data_b9054b993f56ed7b696e285711cf8e28
#
_entry.id   b9054b993f56ed7b696e285711cf8e28
#
_cell.length_a   1.000
_cell.length_b   1.000
_cell.length_c   1.000
_cell.angle_alpha   90.00
_cell.angle_beta   90.00
_cell.angle_gamma   90.00
#
_symmetry.space_group_name_H-M   'P 1'
#
loop_
_entity.id
_entity.type
_entity.pdbx_description
1 polymer ?
#
loop_
_entity_poly.entity_id
_entity_poly.type
_entity_poly.pdbx_seq_one_letter_code
_entity_poly.pdbx_strand_id
1 'polypeptide(L)'
;MIHEVDEGLRRLLGESGLEASGVEVVFDAPTRDWAARRSAPTVCVFLYDIREDATRRGSGAGEVYDADGHLVARRTPPRWFELTYLVTAWASRPQDEHLLLSQVLATLVAGDTLPARLLTGTLADLGLPVALDAGGTGLDAPAAADVWSALGGELKASLQVRVRAPLAGVTREAAPSVTEGLVVRSAARSEGGEAMPGRRLRYKEATDPGPDGGFAGPRERGPAPARRRRRGDRQP
;
A
#
# COMPACT_ATOMS: atom_id res chain seq x y z
N MET A 1 7.61 -0.74 6.93
CA MET A 1 6.78 -1.88 6.48
C MET A 1 7.57 -3.19 6.47
N ILE A 2 8.64 -3.40 5.63
CA ILE A 2 9.33 -4.70 5.55
C ILE A 2 9.90 -5.13 6.91
N HIS A 3 10.71 -4.31 7.55
CA HIS A 3 11.28 -4.61 8.88
C HIS A 3 10.21 -4.81 9.97
N GLU A 4 9.03 -4.20 9.82
CA GLU A 4 7.91 -4.38 10.74
C GLU A 4 7.25 -5.76 10.54
N VAL A 5 7.22 -6.26 9.29
CA VAL A 5 6.80 -7.64 8.99
C VAL A 5 7.81 -8.64 9.56
N ASP A 6 9.12 -8.40 9.36
CA ASP A 6 10.17 -9.25 9.93
C ASP A 6 10.05 -9.35 11.46
N GLU A 7 9.83 -8.22 12.12
CA GLU A 7 9.62 -8.19 13.57
C GLU A 7 8.34 -8.91 13.98
N GLY A 8 7.24 -8.75 13.23
CA GLY A 8 5.99 -9.48 13.46
C GLY A 8 6.17 -11.00 13.34
N LEU A 9 6.89 -11.46 12.30
CA LEU A 9 7.22 -12.88 12.12
C LEU A 9 8.14 -13.40 13.22
N ARG A 10 9.15 -12.62 13.62
CA ARG A 10 10.05 -12.98 14.73
C ARG A 10 9.26 -13.21 16.01
N ARG A 11 8.38 -12.28 16.36
CA ARG A 11 7.53 -12.39 17.57
C ARG A 11 6.58 -13.58 17.48
N LEU A 12 5.95 -13.81 16.32
CA LEU A 12 5.06 -14.94 16.11
C LEU A 12 5.79 -16.27 16.34
N LEU A 13 6.98 -16.42 15.78
CA LEU A 13 7.82 -17.61 15.95
C LEU A 13 8.35 -17.72 17.39
N GLY A 14 8.65 -16.61 18.05
CA GLY A 14 9.05 -16.56 19.46
C GLY A 14 7.95 -17.10 20.40
N GLU A 15 6.67 -16.76 20.13
CA GLU A 15 5.52 -17.28 20.89
C GLU A 15 5.36 -18.81 20.77
N SER A 16 5.91 -19.45 19.73
CA SER A 16 5.89 -20.91 19.57
C SER A 16 6.81 -21.67 20.53
N GLY A 17 7.61 -20.97 21.33
CA GLY A 17 8.57 -21.55 22.26
C GLY A 17 9.90 -21.99 21.63
N LEU A 18 10.15 -21.70 20.38
CA LEU A 18 11.43 -22.01 19.69
C LEU A 18 12.62 -21.41 20.42
N GLU A 19 12.56 -20.11 20.75
CA GLU A 19 13.64 -19.41 21.45
C GLU A 19 13.88 -19.96 22.86
N ALA A 20 12.82 -20.34 23.57
CA ALA A 20 12.93 -20.98 24.89
C ALA A 20 13.63 -22.36 24.82
N SER A 21 13.59 -23.00 23.66
CA SER A 21 14.30 -24.26 23.36
C SER A 21 15.75 -24.05 22.87
N GLY A 22 16.24 -22.82 22.85
CA GLY A 22 17.59 -22.49 22.37
C GLY A 22 17.75 -22.43 20.85
N VAL A 23 16.64 -22.31 20.11
CA VAL A 23 16.63 -22.18 18.66
C VAL A 23 16.71 -20.70 18.28
N GLU A 24 17.70 -20.34 17.46
CA GLU A 24 17.82 -18.96 16.94
C GLU A 24 16.87 -18.73 15.77
N VAL A 25 16.20 -17.57 15.75
CA VAL A 25 15.41 -17.12 14.58
C VAL A 25 16.14 -15.96 13.92
N VAL A 26 16.56 -16.16 12.65
CA VAL A 26 17.37 -15.19 11.89
C VAL A 26 16.77 -14.88 10.53
N PHE A 27 17.15 -13.72 9.97
CA PHE A 27 16.63 -13.23 8.68
C PHE A 27 17.74 -13.09 7.62
N ASP A 28 18.82 -13.84 7.81
CA ASP A 28 19.96 -13.84 6.90
C ASP A 28 19.67 -14.61 5.61
N ALA A 29 20.51 -14.42 4.57
CA ALA A 29 20.52 -15.29 3.40
C ALA A 29 21.21 -16.61 3.74
N PRO A 30 20.55 -17.80 3.59
CA PRO A 30 21.12 -19.08 3.96
C PRO A 30 22.09 -19.61 2.90
N THR A 31 23.18 -18.87 2.67
CA THR A 31 24.25 -19.28 1.76
C THR A 31 25.08 -20.41 2.36
N ARG A 32 25.87 -21.10 1.51
CA ARG A 32 26.76 -22.16 1.96
C ARG A 32 27.73 -21.70 3.05
N ASP A 33 28.32 -20.50 2.90
CA ASP A 33 29.26 -19.94 3.87
C ASP A 33 28.57 -19.54 5.18
N TRP A 34 27.34 -19.07 5.11
CA TRP A 34 26.54 -18.78 6.28
C TRP A 34 26.21 -20.06 7.04
N ALA A 35 25.78 -21.12 6.34
CA ALA A 35 25.45 -22.41 6.93
C ALA A 35 26.66 -23.07 7.64
N ALA A 36 27.84 -22.97 7.03
CA ALA A 36 29.07 -23.55 7.59
C ALA A 36 29.50 -22.93 8.92
N ARG A 37 29.03 -21.71 9.24
CA ARG A 37 29.35 -20.99 10.48
C ARG A 37 28.34 -21.23 11.60
N ARG A 38 27.28 -21.98 11.35
CA ARG A 38 26.24 -22.25 12.36
C ARG A 38 26.59 -23.42 13.26
N SER A 39 26.45 -23.22 14.58
CA SER A 39 26.67 -24.25 15.59
C SER A 39 25.42 -24.51 16.45
N ALA A 40 24.47 -23.58 16.48
CA ALA A 40 23.21 -23.72 17.20
C ALA A 40 22.07 -24.08 16.25
N PRO A 41 21.03 -24.77 16.73
CA PRO A 41 19.80 -24.96 15.98
C PRO A 41 19.21 -23.62 15.58
N THR A 42 18.89 -23.45 14.28
CA THR A 42 18.50 -22.16 13.74
C THR A 42 17.33 -22.30 12.77
N VAL A 43 16.34 -21.43 12.90
CA VAL A 43 15.31 -21.20 11.89
C VAL A 43 15.66 -19.93 11.15
N CYS A 44 15.85 -20.04 9.84
CA CYS A 44 16.18 -18.92 8.97
C CYS A 44 14.97 -18.52 8.14
N VAL A 45 14.59 -17.24 8.20
CA VAL A 45 13.45 -16.62 7.49
C VAL A 45 13.99 -15.62 6.48
N PHE A 46 14.31 -16.08 5.29
CA PHE A 46 14.97 -15.27 4.26
C PHE A 46 13.97 -14.65 3.29
N LEU A 47 13.90 -13.32 3.26
CA LEU A 47 13.11 -12.57 2.27
C LEU A 47 13.84 -12.59 0.92
N TYR A 48 13.24 -13.19 -0.12
CA TYR A 48 13.88 -13.29 -1.43
C TYR A 48 13.10 -12.64 -2.58
N ASP A 49 11.81 -12.31 -2.37
CA ASP A 49 11.02 -11.66 -3.41
C ASP A 49 10.05 -10.63 -2.82
N ILE A 50 9.89 -9.52 -3.52
CA ILE A 50 8.99 -8.42 -3.15
C ILE A 50 8.23 -8.00 -4.39
N ARG A 51 6.90 -8.10 -4.38
CA ARG A 51 6.02 -7.70 -5.50
C ARG A 51 4.90 -6.81 -5.03
N GLU A 52 4.51 -5.86 -5.86
CA GLU A 52 3.29 -5.11 -5.60
C GLU A 52 2.05 -5.93 -5.98
N ASP A 53 1.08 -5.99 -5.09
CA ASP A 53 -0.25 -6.50 -5.39
C ASP A 53 -1.07 -5.41 -6.10
N ALA A 54 -0.95 -5.36 -7.42
CA ALA A 54 -1.63 -4.38 -8.25
C ALA A 54 -3.16 -4.51 -8.22
N THR A 55 -3.70 -5.66 -7.82
CA THR A 55 -5.15 -5.90 -7.72
C THR A 55 -5.78 -5.09 -6.58
N ARG A 56 -4.99 -4.74 -5.56
CA ARG A 56 -5.40 -3.93 -4.42
C ARG A 56 -4.98 -2.46 -4.53
N ARG A 57 -4.54 -2.02 -5.69
CA ARG A 57 -4.14 -0.62 -5.90
C ARG A 57 -5.36 0.29 -5.89
N GLY A 58 -5.51 1.08 -4.82
CA GLY A 58 -6.51 2.15 -4.76
C GLY A 58 -6.10 3.34 -5.61
N SER A 59 -7.06 4.05 -6.17
CA SER A 59 -6.87 5.30 -6.91
C SER A 59 -7.45 6.48 -6.12
N GLY A 60 -6.92 7.67 -6.39
CA GLY A 60 -7.36 8.90 -5.75
C GLY A 60 -6.60 9.22 -4.46
N ALA A 61 -7.10 10.21 -3.73
CA ALA A 61 -6.59 10.60 -2.42
C ALA A 61 -7.77 10.87 -1.49
N GLY A 62 -7.73 10.31 -0.29
CA GLY A 62 -8.67 10.64 0.77
C GLY A 62 -8.38 12.01 1.35
N GLU A 63 -9.40 12.75 1.71
CA GLU A 63 -9.31 14.05 2.34
C GLU A 63 -9.27 13.90 3.86
N VAL A 64 -8.38 14.63 4.51
CA VAL A 64 -8.23 14.67 5.97
C VAL A 64 -8.64 16.04 6.44
N TYR A 65 -9.60 16.08 7.35
CA TYR A 65 -10.17 17.31 7.92
C TYR A 65 -9.75 17.46 9.37
N ASP A 66 -9.60 18.72 9.83
CA ASP A 66 -9.40 19.03 11.24
C ASP A 66 -10.73 19.00 12.02
N ALA A 67 -10.66 19.34 13.31
CA ALA A 67 -11.84 19.38 14.20
C ALA A 67 -12.87 20.47 13.79
N ASP A 68 -12.42 21.48 13.05
CA ASP A 68 -13.22 22.60 12.58
C ASP A 68 -13.81 22.36 11.17
N GLY A 69 -13.51 21.18 10.58
CA GLY A 69 -14.01 20.83 9.26
C GLY A 69 -13.20 21.39 8.08
N HIS A 70 -12.01 21.93 8.32
CA HIS A 70 -11.14 22.39 7.25
C HIS A 70 -10.29 21.24 6.69
N LEU A 71 -10.14 21.21 5.37
CA LEU A 71 -9.26 20.26 4.70
C LEU A 71 -7.80 20.60 5.04
N VAL A 72 -7.14 19.74 5.81
CA VAL A 72 -5.74 19.93 6.25
C VAL A 72 -4.75 19.10 5.46
N ALA A 73 -5.18 17.97 4.92
CA ALA A 73 -4.29 17.11 4.15
C ALA A 73 -5.06 16.23 3.16
N ARG A 74 -4.32 15.67 2.20
CA ARG A 74 -4.78 14.59 1.34
C ARG A 74 -3.85 13.39 1.50
N ARG A 75 -4.43 12.21 1.72
CA ARG A 75 -3.70 10.96 1.92
C ARG A 75 -3.98 10.01 0.76
N THR A 76 -2.94 9.55 0.08
CA THR A 76 -3.10 8.49 -0.92
C THR A 76 -3.42 7.17 -0.23
N PRO A 77 -4.22 6.28 -0.85
CA PRO A 77 -4.48 4.96 -0.28
C PRO A 77 -3.18 4.16 -0.11
N PRO A 78 -3.13 3.22 0.85
CA PRO A 78 -1.97 2.36 1.01
C PRO A 78 -1.78 1.49 -0.24
N ARG A 79 -0.52 1.20 -0.56
CA ARG A 79 -0.15 0.22 -1.58
C ARG A 79 0.14 -1.11 -0.92
N TRP A 80 -0.26 -2.18 -1.55
CA TRP A 80 -0.09 -3.52 -1.01
C TRP A 80 1.08 -4.22 -1.65
N PHE A 81 1.88 -4.90 -0.84
CA PHE A 81 3.03 -5.66 -1.30
C PHE A 81 2.95 -7.09 -0.79
N GLU A 82 3.30 -8.03 -1.65
CA GLU A 82 3.54 -9.42 -1.30
C GLU A 82 5.04 -9.60 -1.07
N LEU A 83 5.38 -10.05 0.12
CA LEU A 83 6.74 -10.39 0.56
C LEU A 83 6.83 -11.90 0.60
N THR A 84 7.80 -12.49 -0.10
CA THR A 84 7.97 -13.93 -0.12
C THR A 84 9.23 -14.33 0.59
N TYR A 85 9.07 -15.19 1.60
CA TYR A 85 10.14 -15.70 2.45
C TYR A 85 10.38 -17.17 2.19
N LEU A 86 11.66 -17.55 2.19
CA LEU A 86 12.11 -18.94 2.29
C LEU A 86 12.42 -19.23 3.75
N VAL A 87 11.66 -20.13 4.37
CA VAL A 87 11.88 -20.55 5.75
C VAL A 87 12.55 -21.90 5.78
N THR A 88 13.70 -21.98 6.43
CA THR A 88 14.55 -23.16 6.50
C THR A 88 14.96 -23.44 7.92
N ALA A 89 15.18 -24.73 8.27
CA ALA A 89 15.69 -25.13 9.55
C ALA A 89 17.09 -25.75 9.41
N TRP A 90 17.93 -25.50 10.40
CA TRP A 90 19.32 -25.93 10.45
C TRP A 90 19.60 -26.56 11.80
N ALA A 91 19.97 -27.83 11.82
CA ALA A 91 20.33 -28.59 13.00
C ALA A 91 21.39 -29.67 12.66
N SER A 92 21.89 -30.37 13.67
CA SER A 92 22.92 -31.39 13.50
C SER A 92 22.41 -32.64 12.78
N ARG A 93 21.10 -32.89 12.82
CA ARG A 93 20.45 -34.07 12.24
C ARG A 93 19.24 -33.65 11.39
N PRO A 94 19.02 -34.29 10.25
CA PRO A 94 17.84 -34.00 9.40
C PRO A 94 16.50 -34.15 10.12
N GLN A 95 16.37 -35.10 11.05
CA GLN A 95 15.14 -35.29 11.83
C GLN A 95 14.83 -34.11 12.73
N ASP A 96 15.86 -33.49 13.31
CA ASP A 96 15.72 -32.29 14.15
C ASP A 96 15.30 -31.09 13.31
N GLU A 97 15.82 -30.98 12.08
CA GLU A 97 15.39 -29.96 11.14
C GLU A 97 13.92 -30.12 10.73
N HIS A 98 13.47 -31.35 10.47
CA HIS A 98 12.09 -31.64 10.14
C HIS A 98 11.15 -31.36 11.33
N LEU A 99 11.61 -31.60 12.57
CA LEU A 99 10.86 -31.25 13.77
C LEU A 99 10.69 -29.74 13.89
N LEU A 100 11.77 -28.98 13.72
CA LEU A 100 11.72 -27.51 13.71
C LEU A 100 10.79 -26.97 12.62
N LEU A 101 10.89 -27.46 11.38
CA LEU A 101 10.01 -27.06 10.30
C LEU A 101 8.55 -27.39 10.60
N SER A 102 8.27 -28.52 11.26
CA SER A 102 6.91 -28.89 11.65
C SER A 102 6.33 -27.93 12.71
N GLN A 103 7.13 -27.50 13.68
CA GLN A 103 6.72 -26.52 14.68
C GLN A 103 6.48 -25.15 14.05
N VAL A 104 7.38 -24.72 13.19
CA VAL A 104 7.23 -23.47 12.42
C VAL A 104 5.98 -23.49 11.57
N LEU A 105 5.77 -24.58 10.80
CA LEU A 105 4.59 -24.73 9.97
C LEU A 105 3.29 -24.67 10.79
N ALA A 106 3.24 -25.43 11.90
CA ALA A 106 2.08 -25.40 12.79
C ALA A 106 1.77 -23.98 13.32
N THR A 107 2.80 -23.22 13.65
CA THR A 107 2.66 -21.82 14.10
C THR A 107 2.14 -20.90 12.99
N LEU A 108 2.70 -21.03 11.79
CA LEU A 108 2.35 -20.18 10.66
C LEU A 108 0.95 -20.44 10.10
N VAL A 109 0.47 -21.72 10.14
CA VAL A 109 -0.86 -22.07 9.63
C VAL A 109 -1.96 -21.94 10.70
N ALA A 110 -1.61 -21.57 11.94
CA ALA A 110 -2.58 -21.35 13.01
C ALA A 110 -3.51 -20.15 12.75
N GLY A 111 -3.15 -19.28 11.83
CA GLY A 111 -3.99 -18.15 11.41
C GLY A 111 -3.59 -17.62 10.04
N ASP A 112 -4.55 -17.00 9.35
CA ASP A 112 -4.37 -16.44 8.01
C ASP A 112 -3.82 -15.01 8.02
N THR A 113 -3.53 -14.46 9.20
CA THR A 113 -3.01 -13.09 9.37
C THR A 113 -2.02 -13.03 10.53
N LEU A 114 -1.06 -12.11 10.44
CA LEU A 114 -0.25 -11.72 11.58
C LEU A 114 -1.15 -11.06 12.63
N PRO A 115 -1.15 -11.55 13.89
CA PRO A 115 -1.95 -10.95 14.96
C PRO A 115 -1.63 -9.47 15.16
N ALA A 116 -2.66 -8.62 15.25
CA ALA A 116 -2.48 -7.17 15.40
C ALA A 116 -1.58 -6.78 16.57
N ARG A 117 -1.59 -7.54 17.67
CA ARG A 117 -0.73 -7.32 18.85
C ARG A 117 0.77 -7.49 18.57
N LEU A 118 1.12 -8.17 17.49
CA LEU A 118 2.52 -8.40 17.09
C LEU A 118 3.00 -7.34 16.08
N LEU A 119 2.08 -6.56 15.50
CA LEU A 119 2.41 -5.50 14.57
C LEU A 119 2.94 -4.27 15.31
N THR A 120 3.88 -3.56 14.66
CA THR A 120 4.50 -2.34 15.20
C THR A 120 4.56 -1.25 14.15
N GLY A 121 4.86 -0.02 14.57
CA GLY A 121 5.09 1.12 13.70
C GLY A 121 3.93 1.38 12.75
N THR A 122 4.25 1.63 11.48
CA THR A 122 3.24 2.01 10.48
C THR A 122 2.20 0.94 10.20
N LEU A 123 2.54 -0.35 10.37
CA LEU A 123 1.58 -1.44 10.22
C LEU A 123 0.54 -1.43 11.34
N ALA A 124 0.96 -1.17 12.58
CA ALA A 124 0.06 -1.03 13.72
C ALA A 124 -0.83 0.22 13.56
N ASP A 125 -0.26 1.35 13.14
CA ASP A 125 -0.98 2.63 12.95
C ASP A 125 -2.04 2.55 11.85
N LEU A 126 -1.79 1.79 10.80
CA LEU A 126 -2.75 1.58 9.72
C LEU A 126 -3.95 0.75 10.16
N GLY A 127 -3.80 -0.14 11.15
CA GLY A 127 -4.86 -1.03 11.63
C GLY A 127 -5.42 -1.97 10.56
N LEU A 128 -4.68 -2.21 9.47
CA LEU A 128 -5.09 -3.08 8.37
C LEU A 128 -4.55 -4.50 8.58
N PRO A 129 -5.29 -5.55 8.17
CA PRO A 129 -4.83 -6.91 8.31
C PRO A 129 -3.59 -7.18 7.44
N VAL A 130 -2.58 -7.81 8.02
CA VAL A 130 -1.40 -8.33 7.32
C VAL A 130 -1.63 -9.82 7.09
N ALA A 131 -1.94 -10.19 5.84
CA ALA A 131 -2.25 -11.58 5.52
C ALA A 131 -0.97 -12.44 5.52
N LEU A 132 -1.10 -13.65 6.04
CA LEU A 132 -0.03 -14.65 6.14
C LEU A 132 -0.50 -15.94 5.44
N ASP A 133 0.29 -16.45 4.51
CA ASP A 133 0.04 -17.69 3.78
C ASP A 133 1.31 -18.55 3.82
N ALA A 134 1.23 -19.70 4.47
CA ALA A 134 2.34 -20.64 4.59
C ALA A 134 2.03 -21.93 3.81
N GLY A 135 2.88 -22.25 2.85
CA GLY A 135 2.74 -23.45 2.03
C GLY A 135 1.74 -23.31 0.87
N GLY A 136 1.32 -22.09 0.54
CA GLY A 136 0.40 -21.83 -0.55
C GLY A 136 0.97 -22.16 -1.93
N THR A 137 0.13 -22.72 -2.80
CA THR A 137 0.43 -23.09 -4.18
C THR A 137 0.37 -21.89 -5.12
N GLY A 138 1.23 -20.88 -4.93
CA GLY A 138 1.32 -19.78 -5.89
C GLY A 138 1.98 -20.26 -7.19
N LEU A 139 1.24 -20.24 -8.28
CA LEU A 139 1.74 -20.61 -9.62
C LEU A 139 2.86 -19.68 -10.11
N ASP A 140 3.01 -18.50 -9.52
CA ASP A 140 3.94 -17.45 -9.97
C ASP A 140 5.21 -17.33 -9.12
N ALA A 141 5.40 -18.20 -8.11
CA ALA A 141 6.60 -18.16 -7.29
C ALA A 141 7.73 -18.97 -7.95
N PRO A 142 9.00 -18.51 -7.88
CA PRO A 142 10.15 -19.32 -8.31
C PRO A 142 10.12 -20.68 -7.63
N ALA A 143 10.48 -21.71 -8.35
CA ALA A 143 10.63 -23.04 -7.75
C ALA A 143 11.69 -22.99 -6.63
N ALA A 144 11.48 -23.72 -5.55
CA ALA A 144 12.44 -23.76 -4.43
C ALA A 144 13.87 -24.09 -4.93
N ALA A 145 13.99 -24.95 -5.93
CA ALA A 145 15.26 -25.31 -6.54
C ALA A 145 16.01 -24.12 -7.15
N ASP A 146 15.29 -23.18 -7.78
CA ASP A 146 15.89 -21.98 -8.38
C ASP A 146 16.43 -21.04 -7.30
N VAL A 147 15.68 -20.88 -6.22
CA VAL A 147 16.12 -20.05 -5.06
C VAL A 147 17.38 -20.66 -4.43
N TRP A 148 17.39 -21.98 -4.20
CA TRP A 148 18.55 -22.68 -3.64
C TRP A 148 19.77 -22.61 -4.58
N SER A 149 19.56 -22.73 -5.88
CA SER A 149 20.63 -22.58 -6.88
C SER A 149 21.22 -21.17 -6.84
N ALA A 150 20.39 -20.13 -6.75
CA ALA A 150 20.85 -18.75 -6.65
C ALA A 150 21.62 -18.45 -5.35
N LEU A 151 21.27 -19.13 -4.26
CA LEU A 151 21.99 -19.05 -2.98
C LEU A 151 23.33 -19.84 -2.95
N GLY A 152 23.62 -20.62 -4.02
CA GLY A 152 24.78 -21.49 -4.08
C GLY A 152 24.71 -22.66 -3.10
N GLY A 153 23.50 -23.00 -2.62
CA GLY A 153 23.23 -24.06 -1.68
C GLY A 153 22.72 -25.35 -2.36
N GLU A 154 22.67 -26.42 -1.60
CA GLU A 154 21.99 -27.65 -2.00
C GLU A 154 20.51 -27.56 -1.65
N LEU A 155 19.64 -28.14 -2.48
CA LEU A 155 18.21 -28.18 -2.22
C LEU A 155 17.93 -28.85 -0.88
N LYS A 156 17.21 -28.13 -0.03
CA LYS A 156 16.84 -28.54 1.31
C LYS A 156 15.34 -28.36 1.54
N ALA A 157 14.77 -29.14 2.46
CA ALA A 157 13.39 -28.95 2.89
C ALA A 157 13.20 -27.50 3.38
N SER A 158 12.22 -26.82 2.82
CA SER A 158 11.94 -25.41 3.10
C SER A 158 10.46 -25.11 2.96
N LEU A 159 9.97 -24.11 3.70
CA LEU A 159 8.62 -23.60 3.58
C LEU A 159 8.67 -22.27 2.82
N GLN A 160 7.76 -22.09 1.90
CA GLN A 160 7.52 -20.78 1.30
C GLN A 160 6.42 -20.07 2.10
N VAL A 161 6.72 -18.87 2.56
CA VAL A 161 5.77 -18.04 3.32
C VAL A 161 5.55 -16.74 2.58
N ARG A 162 4.30 -16.40 2.34
CA ARG A 162 3.91 -15.15 1.71
C ARG A 162 3.19 -14.26 2.72
N VAL A 163 3.63 -13.02 2.79
CA VAL A 163 3.01 -12.00 3.65
C VAL A 163 2.55 -10.85 2.78
N ARG A 164 1.26 -10.53 2.83
CA ARG A 164 0.71 -9.36 2.14
C ARG A 164 0.51 -8.25 3.13
N ALA A 165 1.29 -7.19 2.97
CA ALA A 165 1.34 -6.07 3.89
C ALA A 165 1.10 -4.73 3.19
N PRO A 166 0.39 -3.77 3.85
CA PRO A 166 0.18 -2.45 3.32
C PRO A 166 1.41 -1.55 3.58
N LEU A 167 1.82 -0.81 2.56
CA LEU A 167 2.73 0.33 2.69
C LEU A 167 1.90 1.59 2.81
N ALA A 168 2.09 2.37 3.87
CA ALA A 168 1.36 3.60 4.12
C ALA A 168 1.42 4.56 2.92
N GLY A 169 0.29 5.13 2.59
CA GLY A 169 0.21 6.16 1.56
C GLY A 169 0.89 7.45 1.99
N VAL A 170 1.24 8.29 1.01
CA VAL A 170 1.84 9.60 1.25
C VAL A 170 0.75 10.58 1.67
N THR A 171 0.97 11.27 2.78
CA THR A 171 0.17 12.41 3.20
C THR A 171 0.78 13.70 2.63
N ARG A 172 -0.04 14.49 1.97
CA ARG A 172 0.35 15.82 1.47
C ARG A 172 -0.53 16.85 2.16
N GLU A 173 0.10 17.87 2.73
CA GLU A 173 -0.63 19.01 3.28
C GLU A 173 -1.49 19.65 2.19
N ALA A 174 -2.71 20.03 2.55
CA ALA A 174 -3.57 20.80 1.69
C ALA A 174 -3.04 22.24 1.58
N ALA A 175 -3.18 22.83 0.40
CA ALA A 175 -2.94 24.27 0.30
C ALA A 175 -3.91 25.00 1.26
N PRO A 176 -3.46 26.10 1.89
CA PRO A 176 -4.33 26.88 2.78
C PRO A 176 -5.60 27.31 2.03
N SER A 177 -6.72 27.29 2.74
CA SER A 177 -8.01 27.73 2.19
C SER A 177 -7.89 29.15 1.67
N VAL A 178 -8.44 29.42 0.50
CA VAL A 178 -8.51 30.77 -0.04
C VAL A 178 -9.58 31.53 0.74
N THR A 179 -9.16 32.29 1.75
CA THR A 179 -10.06 33.09 2.62
C THR A 179 -10.42 34.44 2.04
N GLU A 180 -9.66 34.97 1.06
CA GLU A 180 -9.84 36.31 0.52
C GLU A 180 -10.36 36.36 -0.94
N GLY A 181 -10.79 35.21 -1.49
CA GLY A 181 -11.33 35.13 -2.84
C GLY A 181 -10.26 35.06 -3.94
N LEU A 182 -10.69 34.64 -5.13
CA LEU A 182 -9.85 34.52 -6.31
C LEU A 182 -9.81 35.83 -7.09
N VAL A 183 -8.61 36.43 -7.24
CA VAL A 183 -8.44 37.60 -8.12
C VAL A 183 -8.07 37.09 -9.52
N VAL A 184 -9.06 37.02 -10.42
CA VAL A 184 -8.81 36.71 -11.83
C VAL A 184 -8.50 37.99 -12.58
N ARG A 185 -7.28 38.14 -13.07
CA ARG A 185 -6.91 39.21 -13.99
C ARG A 185 -6.95 38.66 -15.42
N SER A 186 -7.93 39.04 -16.19
CA SER A 186 -7.96 38.81 -17.62
C SER A 186 -7.47 40.07 -18.34
N ALA A 187 -6.36 39.99 -19.08
CA ALA A 187 -5.93 41.03 -20.00
C ALA A 187 -6.27 40.58 -21.41
N ALA A 188 -7.17 41.30 -22.09
CA ALA A 188 -7.31 41.16 -23.52
C ALA A 188 -6.12 41.84 -24.18
N ARG A 189 -5.28 41.10 -24.88
CA ARG A 189 -4.17 41.65 -25.67
C ARG A 189 -4.77 42.21 -26.96
N SER A 190 -5.08 43.50 -26.99
CA SER A 190 -5.34 44.20 -28.23
C SER A 190 -4.01 44.67 -28.83
N GLU A 191 -3.74 44.32 -30.08
CA GLU A 191 -2.61 44.91 -30.82
C GLU A 191 -2.85 46.43 -30.89
N GLY A 192 -2.11 47.21 -30.07
CA GLY A 192 -2.05 48.67 -30.18
C GLY A 192 -2.82 49.49 -29.15
N GLY A 193 -3.35 48.92 -28.06
CA GLY A 193 -4.09 49.69 -27.06
C GLY A 193 -3.54 49.56 -25.64
N GLU A 194 -3.59 50.62 -24.85
CA GLU A 194 -3.29 50.64 -23.41
C GLU A 194 -4.09 49.57 -22.67
N ALA A 195 -3.40 48.81 -21.79
CA ALA A 195 -4.04 47.79 -20.96
C ALA A 195 -5.10 48.39 -20.01
N MET A 196 -6.37 48.11 -20.30
CA MET A 196 -7.46 48.48 -19.37
C MET A 196 -7.28 47.76 -18.06
N PRO A 197 -7.41 48.41 -16.87
CA PRO A 197 -7.29 47.76 -15.59
C PRO A 197 -8.39 46.72 -15.43
N GLY A 198 -7.98 45.47 -15.20
CA GLY A 198 -8.90 44.34 -15.03
C GLY A 198 -9.86 44.55 -13.88
N ARG A 199 -11.14 44.23 -14.10
CA ARG A 199 -12.21 44.29 -13.12
C ARG A 199 -11.94 43.30 -11.99
N ARG A 200 -11.80 43.77 -10.74
CA ARG A 200 -11.76 42.89 -9.56
C ARG A 200 -13.15 42.31 -9.31
N LEU A 201 -13.30 41.00 -9.57
CA LEU A 201 -14.46 40.24 -9.11
C LEU A 201 -14.18 39.81 -7.66
N ARG A 202 -14.80 40.44 -6.69
CA ARG A 202 -14.82 39.96 -5.32
C ARG A 202 -16.01 39.02 -5.17
N TYR A 203 -15.74 37.73 -5.01
CA TYR A 203 -16.73 36.77 -4.54
C TYR A 203 -16.87 36.96 -3.03
N LYS A 204 -17.83 37.79 -2.61
CA LYS A 204 -18.10 38.07 -1.18
C LYS A 204 -19.19 37.17 -0.60
N GLU A 205 -19.77 36.27 -1.40
CA GLU A 205 -20.95 35.49 -1.05
C GLU A 205 -20.75 34.00 -0.83
N ALA A 206 -19.51 33.49 -0.73
CA ALA A 206 -19.26 32.05 -0.57
C ALA A 206 -19.22 31.60 0.90
N THR A 207 -19.43 32.48 1.88
CA THR A 207 -19.29 32.17 3.31
C THR A 207 -20.54 32.34 4.14
N ASP A 208 -21.69 32.66 3.55
CA ASP A 208 -22.95 32.72 4.26
C ASP A 208 -23.91 31.64 3.73
N PRO A 209 -23.99 30.46 4.37
CA PRO A 209 -25.00 29.48 4.01
C PRO A 209 -26.32 29.94 4.60
N GLY A 210 -27.00 30.86 3.90
CA GLY A 210 -28.40 31.09 4.13
C GLY A 210 -29.17 29.77 3.93
N PRO A 211 -30.33 29.61 4.61
CA PRO A 211 -31.05 28.34 4.66
C PRO A 211 -31.48 27.76 3.30
N ASP A 212 -31.28 28.47 2.19
CA ASP A 212 -31.61 28.05 0.82
C ASP A 212 -30.46 28.13 -0.19
N GLY A 213 -29.22 28.29 0.25
CA GLY A 213 -28.04 28.51 -0.61
C GLY A 213 -27.27 27.25 -1.01
N GLY A 214 -27.92 26.17 -1.41
CA GLY A 214 -27.27 25.05 -2.06
C GLY A 214 -26.76 25.47 -3.46
N PHE A 215 -25.50 25.17 -3.77
CA PHE A 215 -24.91 25.34 -5.10
C PHE A 215 -25.79 24.67 -6.15
N ALA A 216 -26.34 25.50 -7.05
CA ALA A 216 -26.96 25.13 -8.33
C ALA A 216 -28.08 24.07 -8.25
N GLY A 217 -29.29 24.51 -7.96
CA GLY A 217 -30.46 23.89 -8.60
C GLY A 217 -30.25 23.85 -10.13
N PRO A 218 -30.72 22.79 -10.80
CA PRO A 218 -30.56 22.68 -12.24
C PRO A 218 -31.24 23.88 -12.91
N ARG A 219 -30.43 24.71 -13.62
CA ARG A 219 -31.01 25.74 -14.48
C ARG A 219 -31.91 25.05 -15.48
N GLU A 220 -33.21 25.35 -15.45
CA GLU A 220 -34.13 24.97 -16.51
C GLU A 220 -33.52 25.43 -17.83
N ARG A 221 -33.19 24.49 -18.69
CA ARG A 221 -32.77 24.77 -20.06
C ARG A 221 -33.98 25.31 -20.79
N GLY A 222 -34.00 26.59 -21.05
CA GLY A 222 -34.97 27.18 -21.97
C GLY A 222 -35.01 26.41 -23.29
N PRO A 223 -36.16 26.41 -23.97
CA PRO A 223 -36.35 25.64 -25.20
C PRO A 223 -35.30 26.01 -26.24
N ALA A 224 -34.67 25.01 -26.82
CA ALA A 224 -33.66 25.20 -27.88
C ALA A 224 -34.25 25.96 -29.06
N PRO A 225 -33.52 26.96 -29.64
CA PRO A 225 -34.01 27.69 -30.79
C PRO A 225 -34.26 26.74 -31.97
N ALA A 226 -35.44 26.85 -32.56
CA ALA A 226 -35.85 26.03 -33.69
C ALA A 226 -34.83 26.14 -34.86
N ARG A 227 -34.28 25.02 -35.26
CA ARG A 227 -33.42 24.90 -36.45
C ARG A 227 -34.20 25.37 -37.70
N ARG A 228 -33.89 26.52 -38.24
CA ARG A 228 -34.37 26.94 -39.55
C ARG A 228 -33.88 25.93 -40.61
N ARG A 229 -34.81 25.16 -41.17
CA ARG A 229 -34.60 24.32 -42.33
C ARG A 229 -34.24 25.25 -43.51
N ARG A 230 -33.02 25.17 -44.01
CA ARG A 230 -32.70 25.73 -45.35
C ARG A 230 -33.46 24.89 -46.38
N ARG A 231 -34.41 25.54 -47.04
CA ARG A 231 -35.09 25.05 -48.21
C ARG A 231 -34.08 25.05 -49.38
N GLY A 232 -33.69 23.88 -49.85
CA GLY A 232 -32.84 23.77 -51.03
C GLY A 232 -33.72 23.99 -52.26
N ASP A 233 -33.35 25.05 -53.00
CA ASP A 233 -33.87 25.26 -54.35
C ASP A 233 -33.30 24.18 -55.29
N ARG A 234 -34.19 23.37 -55.83
CA ARG A 234 -33.96 22.64 -57.06
C ARG A 234 -34.61 23.45 -58.15
N GLN A 235 -33.86 23.84 -59.15
CA GLN A 235 -34.35 24.26 -60.50
C GLN A 235 -33.59 23.50 -61.57
N PRO A 236 -34.16 23.46 -62.75
CA PRO A 236 -34.49 22.24 -63.54
C PRO A 236 -33.32 21.79 -64.40
#